data_1c416dd0dbb6489f036acdd62efd05bd
#
_entry.id   1c416dd0dbb6489f036acdd62efd05bd
#
_cell.length_a   1.000
_cell.length_b   1.000
_cell.length_c   1.000
_cell.angle_alpha   90.00
_cell.angle_beta   90.00
_cell.angle_gamma   90.00
#
_symmetry.space_group_name_H-M   'P 1'
#
loop_
_entity.id
_entity.type
_entity.pdbx_description
1 polymer ?
#
loop_
_entity_poly.entity_id
_entity_poly.type
_entity_poly.pdbx_seq_one_letter_code
_entity_poly.pdbx_strand_id
1 'polypeptide(L)'
;MSKRKHGEFIAVNCGAIPEGTIDSELFGHEKGSFTGANESRKGYFEVTDGGTIFLDEIGEMPLSTQSRLLRILENGEFIKVGSSKVQKTDVRIIAATNVKLKEAVEKRKFREDLYYRLNTVPIIVPPLRDRGEDISLLFRKFASDFSDKNNIDPIRLNDESKNLLNKYRFPGNIRELKNLTEQISILEIDRNITPEILDKYLPKTSNLPALSNIGEVESEENYNERDILYKILFDLKSDMNEMKKIIDSIMNNSNSISSEPNNYLQEDNNSSNENLIIEKRSNLGENQFQEVTELVNENESLRIESKERELIIKALIKNKNKRKYAAKDLGISERTLYRKIKHYNLDKDH
;
A
#
# COMPACT_ATOMS: atom_id res chain seq x y z
N MET A 1 39.64 -1.93 3.51
CA MET A 1 39.15 -1.68 4.90
C MET A 1 39.10 -0.19 5.15
N SER A 2 38.03 0.34 5.77
CA SER A 2 37.85 1.78 6.00
C SER A 2 38.76 2.28 7.13
N LYS A 3 39.36 3.49 6.96
CA LYS A 3 40.04 4.19 8.05
C LYS A 3 39.10 4.55 9.21
N ARG A 4 37.76 4.62 8.95
CA ARG A 4 36.69 4.97 9.91
C ARG A 4 35.94 3.73 10.43
N LYS A 5 36.55 2.55 10.44
CA LYS A 5 35.91 1.30 10.85
C LYS A 5 35.43 1.26 12.33
N HIS A 6 35.97 2.14 13.15
CA HIS A 6 35.64 2.28 14.59
C HIS A 6 34.81 3.54 14.88
N GLY A 7 34.54 4.39 13.86
CA GLY A 7 33.64 5.53 13.99
C GLY A 7 32.18 5.11 13.89
N GLU A 8 31.29 5.96 14.40
CA GLU A 8 29.84 5.76 14.33
C GLU A 8 29.37 5.60 12.88
N PHE A 9 28.48 4.64 12.67
CA PHE A 9 27.81 4.43 11.39
C PHE A 9 26.31 4.59 11.56
N ILE A 10 25.73 5.58 10.88
CA ILE A 10 24.28 5.82 10.89
C ILE A 10 23.76 5.74 9.47
N ALA A 11 22.68 4.95 9.27
CA ALA A 11 21.92 4.91 8.04
C ALA A 11 20.62 5.71 8.21
N VAL A 12 20.36 6.64 7.28
CA VAL A 12 19.20 7.52 7.28
C VAL A 12 18.49 7.39 5.94
N ASN A 13 17.18 7.11 5.96
CA ASN A 13 16.36 7.17 4.75
C ASN A 13 15.75 8.57 4.64
N CYS A 14 16.14 9.34 3.61
CA CYS A 14 15.69 10.71 3.40
C CYS A 14 14.21 10.80 3.02
N GLY A 15 13.68 9.82 2.31
CA GLY A 15 12.26 9.75 1.92
C GLY A 15 11.32 9.41 3.09
N ALA A 16 11.84 8.73 4.14
CA ALA A 16 11.04 8.35 5.29
C ALA A 16 10.88 9.49 6.33
N ILE A 17 11.68 10.55 6.25
CA ILE A 17 11.63 11.68 7.18
C ILE A 17 10.78 12.80 6.59
N PRO A 18 9.71 13.27 7.27
CA PRO A 18 8.91 14.38 6.78
C PRO A 18 9.74 15.64 6.52
N GLU A 19 9.43 16.39 5.44
CA GLU A 19 10.15 17.61 5.04
C GLU A 19 10.28 18.64 6.18
N GLY A 20 9.25 18.79 7.02
CA GLY A 20 9.27 19.72 8.15
C GLY A 20 10.23 19.36 9.29
N THR A 21 10.74 18.12 9.34
CA THR A 21 11.61 17.64 10.43
C THR A 21 12.99 17.19 9.96
N ILE A 22 13.18 16.95 8.67
CA ILE A 22 14.45 16.42 8.12
C ILE A 22 15.67 17.29 8.49
N ASP A 23 15.52 18.60 8.44
CA ASP A 23 16.61 19.54 8.81
C ASP A 23 16.97 19.41 10.29
N SER A 24 15.98 19.26 11.16
CA SER A 24 16.18 19.09 12.59
C SER A 24 16.84 17.74 12.94
N GLU A 25 16.48 16.66 12.22
CA GLU A 25 17.09 15.34 12.43
C GLU A 25 18.53 15.29 11.90
N LEU A 26 18.78 15.84 10.70
CA LEU A 26 20.12 15.81 10.10
C LEU A 26 21.11 16.74 10.80
N PHE A 27 20.73 18.01 11.05
CA PHE A 27 21.62 19.06 11.52
C PHE A 27 21.46 19.39 12.99
N GLY A 28 20.38 18.90 13.64
CA GLY A 28 20.04 19.23 15.01
C GLY A 28 19.33 20.59 15.15
N HIS A 29 18.84 20.86 16.34
CA HIS A 29 18.13 22.11 16.64
C HIS A 29 18.46 22.64 18.02
N GLU A 30 18.31 23.95 18.18
CA GLU A 30 18.40 24.65 19.45
C GLU A 30 17.02 24.73 20.11
N LYS A 31 17.00 24.90 21.43
CA LYS A 31 15.79 25.11 22.20
C LYS A 31 14.99 26.29 21.66
N GLY A 32 13.70 26.15 21.43
CA GLY A 32 12.81 27.20 20.97
C GLY A 32 12.87 27.48 19.46
N SER A 33 13.57 26.67 18.67
CA SER A 33 13.71 26.88 17.21
C SER A 33 12.42 26.66 16.42
N PHE A 34 11.47 25.89 16.96
CA PHE A 34 10.12 25.67 16.41
C PHE A 34 9.15 25.28 17.51
N THR A 35 7.85 25.26 17.22
CA THR A 35 6.81 24.85 18.17
C THR A 35 6.98 23.38 18.54
N GLY A 36 7.37 23.12 19.80
CA GLY A 36 7.70 21.78 20.30
C GLY A 36 9.18 21.52 20.56
N ALA A 37 10.09 22.43 20.18
CA ALA A 37 11.52 22.35 20.49
C ALA A 37 11.80 22.74 21.96
N ASN A 38 11.40 21.87 22.90
CA ASN A 38 11.53 22.11 24.34
C ASN A 38 12.99 22.07 24.81
N GLU A 39 13.83 21.29 24.12
CA GLU A 39 15.25 21.08 24.42
C GLU A 39 16.08 21.16 23.14
N SER A 40 17.39 21.41 23.27
CA SER A 40 18.33 21.32 22.15
C SER A 40 18.66 19.87 21.88
N ARG A 41 18.69 19.45 20.59
CA ARG A 41 19.02 18.09 20.19
C ARG A 41 20.13 18.08 19.15
N LYS A 42 21.03 17.08 19.28
CA LYS A 42 22.07 16.83 18.29
C LYS A 42 21.48 16.18 17.05
N GLY A 43 21.96 16.63 15.87
CA GLY A 43 21.62 16.01 14.60
C GLY A 43 22.54 14.86 14.24
N TYR A 44 22.17 14.10 13.21
CA TYR A 44 22.95 12.93 12.76
C TYR A 44 24.39 13.34 12.36
N PHE A 45 24.61 14.49 11.73
CA PHE A 45 25.96 14.95 11.35
C PHE A 45 26.85 15.31 12.56
N GLU A 46 26.26 15.69 13.68
CA GLU A 46 27.01 15.92 14.92
C GLU A 46 27.36 14.60 15.62
N VAL A 47 26.44 13.64 15.60
CA VAL A 47 26.64 12.31 16.22
C VAL A 47 27.64 11.48 15.43
N THR A 48 27.67 11.59 14.11
CA THR A 48 28.57 10.82 13.23
C THR A 48 29.93 11.50 12.99
N ASP A 49 30.29 12.49 13.77
CA ASP A 49 31.59 13.14 13.62
C ASP A 49 32.74 12.13 13.76
N GLY A 50 33.70 12.14 12.81
CA GLY A 50 34.74 11.10 12.67
C GLY A 50 34.25 9.75 12.08
N GLY A 51 32.95 9.60 11.85
CA GLY A 51 32.28 8.37 11.39
C GLY A 51 31.84 8.38 9.94
N THR A 52 30.75 7.66 9.67
CA THR A 52 30.16 7.51 8.33
C THR A 52 28.65 7.64 8.41
N ILE A 53 28.05 8.43 7.54
CA ILE A 53 26.61 8.51 7.34
C ILE A 53 26.24 7.92 5.97
N PHE A 54 25.24 7.05 5.96
CA PHE A 54 24.63 6.51 4.76
C PHE A 54 23.27 7.18 4.56
N LEU A 55 23.11 7.92 3.46
CA LEU A 55 21.89 8.63 3.09
C LEU A 55 21.20 7.84 1.97
N ASP A 56 20.13 7.14 2.32
CA ASP A 56 19.30 6.44 1.34
C ASP A 56 18.23 7.37 0.78
N GLU A 57 17.81 7.11 -0.47
CA GLU A 57 16.80 7.90 -1.18
C GLU A 57 17.13 9.40 -1.22
N ILE A 58 18.41 9.73 -1.51
CA ILE A 58 18.88 11.12 -1.54
C ILE A 58 18.12 12.00 -2.54
N GLY A 59 17.53 11.41 -3.58
CA GLY A 59 16.71 12.08 -4.58
C GLY A 59 15.42 12.69 -4.04
N GLU A 60 14.93 12.19 -2.89
CA GLU A 60 13.72 12.67 -2.21
C GLU A 60 13.99 13.81 -1.22
N MET A 61 15.26 14.21 -1.05
CA MET A 61 15.65 15.27 -0.13
C MET A 61 15.16 16.64 -0.62
N PRO A 62 14.53 17.48 0.24
CA PRO A 62 14.09 18.83 -0.11
C PRO A 62 15.25 19.73 -0.56
N LEU A 63 15.00 20.64 -1.50
CA LEU A 63 16.03 21.55 -2.06
C LEU A 63 16.73 22.42 -1.00
N SER A 64 16.03 22.82 0.05
CA SER A 64 16.60 23.55 1.19
C SER A 64 17.64 22.73 1.92
N THR A 65 17.32 21.46 2.20
CA THR A 65 18.19 20.49 2.86
C THR A 65 19.39 20.12 1.99
N GLN A 66 19.18 19.98 0.66
CA GLN A 66 20.26 19.75 -0.31
C GLN A 66 21.33 20.87 -0.24
N SER A 67 20.92 22.14 -0.11
CA SER A 67 21.83 23.27 0.02
C SER A 67 22.69 23.20 1.28
N ARG A 68 22.10 22.72 2.37
CA ARG A 68 22.82 22.54 3.65
C ARG A 68 23.77 21.35 3.61
N LEU A 69 23.37 20.25 2.95
CA LEU A 69 24.21 19.09 2.72
C LEU A 69 25.45 19.44 1.86
N LEU A 70 25.26 20.25 0.82
CA LEU A 70 26.37 20.70 -0.02
C LEU A 70 27.43 21.42 0.81
N ARG A 71 27.04 22.27 1.75
CA ARG A 71 27.97 22.97 2.63
C ARG A 71 28.81 22.03 3.49
N ILE A 72 28.23 20.90 3.95
CA ILE A 72 28.99 19.86 4.65
C ILE A 72 29.98 19.18 3.71
N LEU A 73 29.55 18.85 2.49
CA LEU A 73 30.42 18.17 1.50
C LEU A 73 31.60 19.04 1.05
N GLU A 74 31.42 20.37 1.00
CA GLU A 74 32.46 21.30 0.58
C GLU A 74 33.39 21.67 1.72
N ASN A 75 32.84 22.11 2.86
CA ASN A 75 33.56 22.77 3.93
C ASN A 75 33.62 21.97 5.23
N GLY A 76 32.86 20.88 5.35
CA GLY A 76 32.69 20.17 6.61
C GLY A 76 31.91 20.97 7.65
N GLU A 77 31.07 21.92 7.23
CA GLU A 77 30.40 22.87 8.12
C GLU A 77 28.87 22.78 8.01
N PHE A 78 28.21 22.96 9.14
CA PHE A 78 26.75 23.03 9.20
C PHE A 78 26.29 23.98 10.33
N ILE A 79 25.01 24.31 10.32
CA ILE A 79 24.37 25.17 11.33
C ILE A 79 23.12 24.45 11.83
N LYS A 80 22.91 24.40 13.14
CA LYS A 80 21.67 23.86 13.74
C LYS A 80 20.45 24.71 13.38
N VAL A 81 19.29 24.11 13.38
CA VAL A 81 18.02 24.85 13.21
C VAL A 81 17.84 25.79 14.40
N GLY A 82 17.55 27.07 14.12
CA GLY A 82 17.42 28.11 15.17
C GLY A 82 18.73 28.67 15.72
N SER A 83 19.89 28.31 15.14
CA SER A 83 21.21 28.81 15.53
C SER A 83 21.86 29.63 14.42
N SER A 84 22.74 30.55 14.79
CA SER A 84 23.66 31.21 13.84
C SER A 84 25.09 30.66 13.94
N LYS A 85 25.36 29.75 14.90
CA LYS A 85 26.70 29.23 15.17
C LYS A 85 27.07 28.15 14.17
N VAL A 86 28.17 28.32 13.45
CA VAL A 86 28.76 27.34 12.57
C VAL A 86 29.41 26.22 13.39
N GLN A 87 29.07 24.96 13.05
CA GLN A 87 29.70 23.77 13.59
C GLN A 87 30.47 23.04 12.50
N LYS A 88 31.52 22.32 12.88
CA LYS A 88 32.34 21.51 11.98
C LYS A 88 32.12 20.05 12.23
N THR A 89 32.17 19.23 11.16
CA THR A 89 32.11 17.78 11.21
C THR A 89 33.04 17.20 10.16
N ASP A 90 33.70 16.09 10.53
CA ASP A 90 34.50 15.27 9.61
C ASP A 90 33.78 13.94 9.40
N VAL A 91 32.81 13.89 8.49
CA VAL A 91 31.98 12.72 8.22
C VAL A 91 32.18 12.19 6.80
N ARG A 92 32.26 10.88 6.65
CA ARG A 92 32.18 10.24 5.34
C ARG A 92 30.72 10.07 4.94
N ILE A 93 30.33 10.62 3.79
CA ILE A 93 28.99 10.52 3.27
C ILE A 93 28.95 9.44 2.18
N ILE A 94 27.97 8.53 2.27
CA ILE A 94 27.62 7.56 1.24
C ILE A 94 26.15 7.81 0.90
N ALA A 95 25.87 8.15 -0.36
CA ALA A 95 24.51 8.43 -0.81
C ALA A 95 24.01 7.30 -1.73
N ALA A 96 22.76 6.91 -1.56
CA ALA A 96 22.07 5.97 -2.43
C ALA A 96 20.78 6.58 -2.98
N THR A 97 20.38 6.15 -4.16
CA THR A 97 19.14 6.61 -4.81
C THR A 97 18.65 5.58 -5.81
N ASN A 98 17.34 5.47 -5.94
CA ASN A 98 16.63 4.74 -6.99
C ASN A 98 16.23 5.66 -8.15
N VAL A 99 16.36 6.97 -7.99
CA VAL A 99 15.99 7.99 -8.99
C VAL A 99 17.19 8.33 -9.87
N LYS A 100 16.93 8.58 -11.15
CA LYS A 100 17.94 9.10 -12.08
C LYS A 100 18.19 10.59 -11.78
N LEU A 101 19.23 10.88 -10.98
CA LEU A 101 19.51 12.23 -10.52
C LEU A 101 19.70 13.26 -11.65
N LYS A 102 20.20 12.86 -12.84
CA LYS A 102 20.31 13.78 -14.00
C LYS A 102 18.93 14.29 -14.43
N GLU A 103 17.93 13.40 -14.54
CA GLU A 103 16.56 13.79 -14.86
C GLU A 103 15.94 14.67 -13.74
N ALA A 104 16.28 14.38 -12.47
CA ALA A 104 15.83 15.20 -11.35
C ALA A 104 16.44 16.61 -11.38
N VAL A 105 17.69 16.76 -11.83
CA VAL A 105 18.33 18.08 -12.06
C VAL A 105 17.60 18.84 -13.17
N GLU A 106 17.34 18.21 -14.31
CA GLU A 106 16.58 18.82 -15.43
C GLU A 106 15.19 19.30 -14.98
N LYS A 107 14.50 18.51 -14.15
CA LYS A 107 13.19 18.84 -13.56
C LYS A 107 13.30 19.84 -12.39
N ARG A 108 14.48 20.33 -12.05
CA ARG A 108 14.76 21.23 -10.91
C ARG A 108 14.33 20.67 -9.54
N LYS A 109 14.22 19.37 -9.41
CA LYS A 109 13.96 18.67 -8.13
C LYS A 109 15.26 18.36 -7.37
N PHE A 110 16.41 18.38 -8.05
CA PHE A 110 17.72 18.16 -7.47
C PHE A 110 18.71 19.25 -7.94
N ARG A 111 19.59 19.68 -7.04
CA ARG A 111 20.59 20.72 -7.36
C ARG A 111 21.73 20.13 -8.17
N GLU A 112 22.13 20.82 -9.21
CA GLU A 112 23.22 20.42 -10.10
C GLU A 112 24.59 20.40 -9.38
N ASP A 113 24.87 21.38 -8.52
CA ASP A 113 26.10 21.45 -7.75
C ASP A 113 26.25 20.27 -6.77
N LEU A 114 25.18 19.89 -6.09
CA LEU A 114 25.15 18.73 -5.21
C LEU A 114 25.33 17.43 -6.01
N TYR A 115 24.70 17.31 -7.19
CA TYR A 115 24.86 16.16 -8.05
C TYR A 115 26.34 15.92 -8.40
N TYR A 116 27.06 16.94 -8.87
CA TYR A 116 28.49 16.79 -9.21
C TYR A 116 29.34 16.46 -7.99
N ARG A 117 29.01 16.97 -6.81
CA ARG A 117 29.75 16.69 -5.60
C ARG A 117 29.56 15.27 -5.10
N LEU A 118 28.33 14.71 -5.21
CA LEU A 118 28.02 13.33 -4.82
C LEU A 118 28.53 12.31 -5.86
N ASN A 119 28.46 12.64 -7.13
CA ASN A 119 28.84 11.74 -8.24
C ASN A 119 30.35 11.60 -8.47
N THR A 120 31.16 11.75 -7.40
CA THR A 120 32.62 11.62 -7.50
C THR A 120 33.08 10.19 -7.77
N VAL A 121 32.46 9.20 -7.11
CA VAL A 121 32.73 7.76 -7.27
C VAL A 121 31.41 7.02 -7.35
N PRO A 122 30.80 6.90 -8.54
CA PRO A 122 29.53 6.20 -8.70
C PRO A 122 29.73 4.67 -8.60
N ILE A 123 28.83 4.01 -7.86
CA ILE A 123 28.75 2.55 -7.77
C ILE A 123 27.39 2.13 -8.32
N ILE A 124 27.40 1.42 -9.43
CA ILE A 124 26.18 0.91 -10.06
C ILE A 124 25.90 -0.48 -9.49
N VAL A 125 24.71 -0.65 -8.87
CA VAL A 125 24.23 -1.94 -8.38
C VAL A 125 23.26 -2.52 -9.42
N PRO A 126 23.63 -3.59 -10.15
CA PRO A 126 22.74 -4.17 -11.15
C PRO A 126 21.52 -4.82 -10.48
N PRO A 127 20.36 -4.80 -11.14
CA PRO A 127 19.17 -5.50 -10.66
C PRO A 127 19.40 -7.02 -10.66
N LEU A 128 18.62 -7.73 -9.86
CA LEU A 128 18.80 -9.17 -9.63
C LEU A 128 18.72 -10.00 -10.93
N ARG A 129 17.83 -9.63 -11.86
CA ARG A 129 17.68 -10.27 -13.17
C ARG A 129 18.95 -10.26 -14.02
N ASP A 130 19.86 -9.30 -13.79
CA ASP A 130 21.11 -9.14 -14.55
C ASP A 130 22.30 -9.82 -13.83
N ARG A 131 22.03 -10.49 -12.67
CA ARG A 131 23.06 -11.10 -11.82
C ARG A 131 23.14 -12.62 -11.94
N GLY A 132 22.28 -13.24 -12.76
CA GLY A 132 22.36 -14.65 -13.15
C GLY A 132 22.44 -15.62 -11.95
N GLU A 133 23.59 -16.29 -11.81
CA GLU A 133 23.81 -17.32 -10.79
C GLU A 133 23.74 -16.81 -9.33
N ASP A 134 23.90 -15.52 -9.10
CA ASP A 134 23.78 -14.91 -7.77
C ASP A 134 22.39 -15.17 -7.16
N ILE A 135 21.34 -15.32 -8.00
CA ILE A 135 19.98 -15.56 -7.54
C ILE A 135 19.90 -16.80 -6.67
N SER A 136 20.45 -17.91 -7.15
CA SER A 136 20.44 -19.18 -6.43
C SER A 136 21.35 -19.17 -5.19
N LEU A 137 22.45 -18.42 -5.23
CA LEU A 137 23.33 -18.22 -4.08
C LEU A 137 22.64 -17.40 -2.98
N LEU A 138 21.96 -16.32 -3.35
CA LEU A 138 21.20 -15.49 -2.43
C LEU A 138 20.01 -16.23 -1.82
N PHE A 139 19.28 -17.03 -2.63
CA PHE A 139 18.23 -17.89 -2.11
C PHE A 139 18.77 -18.82 -1.02
N ARG A 140 19.85 -19.54 -1.28
CA ARG A 140 20.49 -20.43 -0.30
C ARG A 140 20.92 -19.67 0.96
N LYS A 141 21.48 -18.47 0.81
CA LYS A 141 21.88 -17.62 1.94
C LYS A 141 20.67 -17.23 2.78
N PHE A 142 19.59 -16.75 2.18
CA PHE A 142 18.38 -16.38 2.89
C PHE A 142 17.68 -17.57 3.55
N ALA A 143 17.69 -18.74 2.91
CA ALA A 143 17.16 -19.97 3.50
C ALA A 143 17.97 -20.39 4.72
N SER A 144 19.31 -20.29 4.67
CA SER A 144 20.17 -20.57 5.81
C SER A 144 19.96 -19.56 6.95
N ASP A 145 19.97 -18.27 6.65
CA ASP A 145 19.78 -17.23 7.67
C ASP A 145 18.41 -17.34 8.37
N PHE A 146 17.38 -17.70 7.61
CA PHE A 146 16.04 -17.93 8.17
C PHE A 146 15.97 -19.19 9.02
N SER A 147 16.61 -20.27 8.58
CA SER A 147 16.77 -21.54 9.29
C SER A 147 17.45 -21.34 10.65
N ASP A 148 18.60 -20.67 10.65
CA ASP A 148 19.39 -20.40 11.86
C ASP A 148 18.59 -19.55 12.87
N LYS A 149 17.83 -18.57 12.38
CA LYS A 149 17.01 -17.69 13.24
C LYS A 149 15.83 -18.41 13.89
N ASN A 150 15.23 -19.38 13.20
CA ASN A 150 14.00 -20.06 13.63
C ASN A 150 14.25 -21.51 14.13
N ASN A 151 15.49 -22.00 14.14
CA ASN A 151 15.87 -23.38 14.50
C ASN A 151 15.09 -24.44 13.71
N ILE A 152 14.99 -24.26 12.40
CA ILE A 152 14.35 -25.19 11.45
C ILE A 152 15.37 -25.61 10.39
N ASP A 153 15.13 -26.72 9.70
CA ASP A 153 15.99 -27.13 8.59
C ASP A 153 15.87 -26.19 7.39
N PRO A 154 16.99 -25.83 6.73
CA PRO A 154 16.95 -24.96 5.56
C PRO A 154 16.33 -25.65 4.35
N ILE A 155 15.53 -24.92 3.61
CA ILE A 155 15.00 -25.37 2.32
C ILE A 155 16.10 -25.39 1.24
N ARG A 156 15.98 -26.33 0.30
CA ARG A 156 16.92 -26.51 -0.81
C ARG A 156 16.16 -26.59 -2.12
N LEU A 157 16.70 -25.93 -3.15
CA LEU A 157 16.17 -26.05 -4.51
C LEU A 157 16.82 -27.24 -5.21
N ASN A 158 16.03 -28.02 -5.94
CA ASN A 158 16.58 -28.94 -6.93
C ASN A 158 17.10 -28.18 -8.15
N ASP A 159 17.79 -28.82 -9.06
CA ASP A 159 18.42 -28.13 -10.20
C ASP A 159 17.41 -27.55 -11.19
N GLU A 160 16.26 -28.21 -11.36
CA GLU A 160 15.15 -27.70 -12.17
C GLU A 160 14.52 -26.45 -11.56
N SER A 161 14.32 -26.43 -10.25
CA SER A 161 13.84 -25.25 -9.51
C SER A 161 14.82 -24.08 -9.56
N LYS A 162 16.14 -24.33 -9.50
CA LYS A 162 17.16 -23.27 -9.70
C LYS A 162 17.04 -22.65 -11.09
N ASN A 163 16.85 -23.48 -12.13
CA ASN A 163 16.69 -23.01 -13.49
C ASN A 163 15.41 -22.17 -13.65
N LEU A 164 14.32 -22.58 -13.01
CA LEU A 164 13.07 -21.81 -12.99
C LEU A 164 13.26 -20.46 -12.28
N LEU A 165 13.87 -20.49 -11.10
CA LEU A 165 14.14 -19.29 -10.29
C LEU A 165 15.02 -18.28 -11.05
N ASN A 166 16.06 -18.75 -11.74
CA ASN A 166 16.99 -17.89 -12.51
C ASN A 166 16.32 -17.26 -13.74
N LYS A 167 15.22 -17.83 -14.26
CA LYS A 167 14.46 -17.26 -15.38
C LYS A 167 13.45 -16.19 -14.92
N TYR A 168 13.12 -16.15 -13.66
CA TYR A 168 12.15 -15.19 -13.14
C TYR A 168 12.77 -13.78 -13.04
N ARG A 169 12.00 -12.75 -13.39
CA ARG A 169 12.52 -11.36 -13.54
C ARG A 169 12.73 -10.61 -12.24
N PHE A 170 12.13 -11.03 -11.15
CA PHE A 170 12.19 -10.37 -9.83
C PHE A 170 11.97 -8.85 -9.91
N PRO A 171 10.75 -8.36 -10.22
CA PRO A 171 10.47 -6.93 -10.23
C PRO A 171 10.76 -6.25 -8.88
N GLY A 172 10.48 -6.92 -7.76
CA GLY A 172 10.83 -6.49 -6.40
C GLY A 172 12.27 -6.80 -5.98
N ASN A 173 13.11 -7.25 -6.94
CA ASN A 173 14.55 -7.46 -6.76
C ASN A 173 14.89 -8.40 -5.59
N ILE A 174 15.91 -8.08 -4.81
CA ILE A 174 16.39 -8.89 -3.67
C ILE A 174 15.36 -8.97 -2.54
N ARG A 175 14.56 -7.91 -2.34
CA ARG A 175 13.48 -7.91 -1.33
C ARG A 175 12.41 -8.96 -1.64
N GLU A 176 12.02 -9.08 -2.90
CA GLU A 176 11.08 -10.09 -3.36
C GLU A 176 11.66 -11.51 -3.19
N LEU A 177 12.90 -11.73 -3.62
CA LEU A 177 13.57 -13.01 -3.44
C LEU A 177 13.64 -13.42 -1.97
N LYS A 178 13.98 -12.49 -1.08
CA LYS A 178 14.04 -12.74 0.36
C LYS A 178 12.66 -13.12 0.91
N ASN A 179 11.62 -12.33 0.61
CA ASN A 179 10.25 -12.60 1.05
C ASN A 179 9.75 -13.95 0.53
N LEU A 180 10.01 -14.26 -0.75
CA LEU A 180 9.69 -15.56 -1.35
C LEU A 180 10.36 -16.72 -0.59
N THR A 181 11.65 -16.58 -0.30
CA THR A 181 12.43 -17.60 0.42
C THR A 181 11.89 -17.82 1.83
N GLU A 182 11.60 -16.74 2.57
CA GLU A 182 11.02 -16.79 3.91
C GLU A 182 9.63 -17.43 3.89
N GLN A 183 8.77 -17.05 2.93
CA GLN A 183 7.43 -17.59 2.77
C GLN A 183 7.45 -19.09 2.50
N ILE A 184 8.26 -19.57 1.58
CA ILE A 184 8.41 -21.00 1.29
C ILE A 184 8.95 -21.73 2.54
N SER A 185 9.93 -21.15 3.25
CA SER A 185 10.51 -21.76 4.45
C SER A 185 9.50 -21.95 5.58
N ILE A 186 8.47 -21.11 5.66
CA ILE A 186 7.39 -21.20 6.66
C ILE A 186 6.32 -22.20 6.25
N LEU A 187 5.89 -22.15 4.99
CA LEU A 187 4.67 -22.84 4.55
C LEU A 187 4.92 -24.27 4.09
N GLU A 188 6.13 -24.58 3.57
CA GLU A 188 6.43 -25.92 3.07
C GLU A 188 7.08 -26.78 4.16
N ILE A 189 6.51 -27.98 4.32
CA ILE A 189 7.05 -29.01 5.23
C ILE A 189 8.23 -29.70 4.57
N ASP A 190 8.11 -29.97 3.26
CA ASP A 190 9.18 -30.55 2.47
C ASP A 190 10.32 -29.57 2.28
N ARG A 191 11.51 -29.96 2.69
CA ARG A 191 12.70 -29.08 2.59
C ARG A 191 13.35 -29.12 1.21
N ASN A 192 12.95 -30.04 0.34
CA ASN A 192 13.37 -30.09 -1.06
C ASN A 192 12.29 -29.47 -1.95
N ILE A 193 12.56 -28.29 -2.46
CA ILE A 193 11.61 -27.53 -3.25
C ILE A 193 11.69 -27.95 -4.72
N THR A 194 10.60 -28.52 -5.22
CA THR A 194 10.44 -28.90 -6.63
C THR A 194 9.90 -27.73 -7.47
N PRO A 195 10.00 -27.79 -8.81
CA PRO A 195 9.45 -26.74 -9.68
C PRO A 195 7.95 -26.48 -9.45
N GLU A 196 7.17 -27.56 -9.18
CA GLU A 196 5.72 -27.46 -8.97
C GLU A 196 5.41 -26.67 -7.68
N ILE A 197 6.22 -26.90 -6.63
CA ILE A 197 6.11 -26.13 -5.38
C ILE A 197 6.50 -24.69 -5.64
N LEU A 198 7.63 -24.46 -6.28
CA LEU A 198 8.13 -23.11 -6.56
C LEU A 198 7.15 -22.27 -7.41
N ASP A 199 6.53 -22.89 -8.43
CA ASP A 199 5.56 -22.21 -9.32
C ASP A 199 4.30 -21.71 -8.59
N LYS A 200 3.93 -22.33 -7.46
CA LYS A 200 2.81 -21.88 -6.62
C LYS A 200 3.09 -20.54 -5.96
N TYR A 201 4.36 -20.25 -5.65
CA TYR A 201 4.79 -19.04 -4.94
C TYR A 201 5.29 -17.95 -5.87
N LEU A 202 5.71 -18.28 -7.08
CA LEU A 202 6.10 -17.28 -8.06
C LEU A 202 4.86 -16.54 -8.56
N PRO A 203 4.79 -15.21 -8.45
CA PRO A 203 3.69 -14.43 -9.00
C PRO A 203 3.58 -14.72 -10.49
N LYS A 204 2.46 -15.31 -10.91
CA LYS A 204 2.17 -15.47 -12.34
C LYS A 204 2.01 -14.07 -12.88
N THR A 205 2.99 -13.61 -13.66
CA THR A 205 2.82 -12.39 -14.46
C THR A 205 1.65 -12.64 -15.39
N SER A 206 0.44 -12.30 -14.94
CA SER A 206 -0.68 -12.14 -15.84
C SER A 206 -0.21 -11.11 -16.86
N ASN A 207 -0.10 -11.53 -18.12
CA ASN A 207 0.00 -10.62 -19.26
C ASN A 207 -1.28 -9.79 -19.28
N LEU A 208 -1.34 -8.77 -18.44
CA LEU A 208 -2.27 -7.67 -18.65
C LEU A 208 -1.84 -7.08 -19.99
N PRO A 209 -2.74 -7.03 -21.01
CA PRO A 209 -2.42 -6.33 -22.22
C PRO A 209 -1.97 -4.93 -21.82
N ALA A 210 -0.76 -4.57 -22.24
CA ALA A 210 -0.27 -3.22 -22.09
C ALA A 210 -1.33 -2.30 -22.68
N LEU A 211 -2.05 -1.56 -21.86
CA LEU A 211 -2.75 -0.36 -22.26
C LEU A 211 -1.65 0.65 -22.64
N SER A 212 -1.12 0.46 -23.86
CA SER A 212 -0.30 1.46 -24.51
C SER A 212 -1.17 2.67 -24.76
N ASN A 213 -0.72 3.82 -24.28
CA ASN A 213 -1.20 5.16 -24.51
C ASN A 213 -2.35 5.67 -23.64
N ILE A 214 -2.04 5.97 -22.38
CA ILE A 214 -2.55 7.20 -21.74
C ILE A 214 -1.38 7.77 -20.93
N GLY A 215 -1.10 9.07 -21.18
CA GLY A 215 0.03 9.87 -20.75
C GLY A 215 0.56 9.65 -19.33
N GLU A 216 1.83 9.85 -19.25
CA GLU A 216 2.65 9.94 -18.05
C GLU A 216 1.95 10.73 -16.94
N VAL A 217 1.54 10.04 -15.87
CA VAL A 217 1.32 10.67 -14.57
C VAL A 217 2.01 9.79 -13.54
N GLU A 218 3.11 10.33 -13.04
CA GLU A 218 3.92 9.81 -11.96
C GLU A 218 3.12 9.66 -10.67
N SER A 219 3.06 8.45 -10.10
CA SER A 219 3.07 8.20 -8.66
C SER A 219 3.10 6.69 -8.36
N GLU A 220 4.28 6.19 -8.02
CA GLU A 220 4.61 4.77 -7.82
C GLU A 220 4.28 4.20 -6.42
N GLU A 221 3.32 4.68 -5.65
CA GLU A 221 3.10 4.12 -4.30
C GLU A 221 1.68 3.66 -3.93
N ASN A 222 0.74 3.62 -4.89
CA ASN A 222 -0.65 3.22 -4.56
C ASN A 222 -1.23 2.11 -5.46
N TYR A 223 -0.40 1.23 -6.01
CA TYR A 223 -0.87 0.20 -6.96
C TYR A 223 -1.67 -0.96 -6.34
N ASN A 224 -1.57 -1.21 -5.04
CA ASN A 224 -2.14 -2.44 -4.47
C ASN A 224 -3.64 -2.37 -4.11
N GLU A 225 -4.18 -1.25 -3.67
CA GLU A 225 -5.59 -1.18 -3.25
C GLU A 225 -6.54 -0.85 -4.40
N ARG A 226 -6.15 0.06 -5.28
CA ARG A 226 -6.98 0.43 -6.46
C ARG A 226 -7.06 -0.68 -7.49
N ASP A 227 -5.96 -1.37 -7.77
CA ASP A 227 -5.94 -2.47 -8.73
C ASP A 227 -6.73 -3.68 -8.24
N ILE A 228 -6.70 -3.97 -6.94
CA ILE A 228 -7.55 -4.97 -6.31
C ILE A 228 -9.02 -4.55 -6.41
N LEU A 229 -9.33 -3.31 -6.15
CA LEU A 229 -10.70 -2.77 -6.24
C LEU A 229 -11.23 -2.82 -7.67
N TYR A 230 -10.43 -2.44 -8.67
CA TYR A 230 -10.80 -2.54 -10.09
C TYR A 230 -10.97 -3.99 -10.53
N LYS A 231 -10.12 -4.91 -10.07
CA LYS A 231 -10.26 -6.33 -10.39
C LYS A 231 -11.57 -6.90 -9.82
N ILE A 232 -11.88 -6.61 -8.55
CA ILE A 232 -13.15 -7.01 -7.92
C ILE A 232 -14.35 -6.40 -8.66
N LEU A 233 -14.27 -5.14 -9.09
CA LEU A 233 -15.32 -4.49 -9.86
C LEU A 233 -15.49 -5.10 -11.25
N PHE A 234 -14.42 -5.51 -11.92
CA PHE A 234 -14.47 -6.18 -13.21
C PHE A 234 -15.04 -7.60 -13.08
N ASP A 235 -14.64 -8.35 -12.07
CA ASP A 235 -15.15 -9.69 -11.78
C ASP A 235 -16.66 -9.63 -11.45
N LEU A 236 -17.09 -8.70 -10.59
CA LEU A 236 -18.51 -8.44 -10.28
C LEU A 236 -19.32 -8.05 -11.52
N LYS A 237 -18.75 -7.23 -12.41
CA LYS A 237 -19.41 -6.82 -13.66
C LYS A 237 -19.53 -8.00 -14.64
N SER A 238 -18.54 -8.88 -14.68
CA SER A 238 -18.57 -10.11 -15.47
C SER A 238 -19.66 -11.07 -14.96
N ASP A 239 -19.70 -11.31 -13.66
CA ASP A 239 -20.70 -12.16 -13.00
C ASP A 239 -22.13 -11.62 -13.17
N MET A 240 -22.28 -10.29 -13.08
CA MET A 240 -23.58 -9.64 -13.34
C MET A 240 -24.03 -9.81 -14.79
N ASN A 241 -23.09 -9.75 -15.75
CA ASN A 241 -23.43 -9.96 -17.17
C ASN A 241 -23.78 -11.42 -17.46
N GLU A 242 -23.13 -12.40 -16.79
CA GLU A 242 -23.49 -13.82 -16.89
C GLU A 242 -24.86 -14.09 -16.28
N MET A 243 -25.14 -13.57 -15.09
CA MET A 243 -26.48 -13.67 -14.48
C MET A 243 -27.57 -13.05 -15.37
N LYS A 244 -27.30 -11.92 -16.01
CA LYS A 244 -28.22 -11.28 -16.93
C LYS A 244 -28.52 -12.16 -18.16
N LYS A 245 -27.51 -12.83 -18.72
CA LYS A 245 -27.69 -13.81 -19.82
C LYS A 245 -28.52 -15.00 -19.39
N ILE A 246 -28.33 -15.51 -18.18
CA ILE A 246 -29.10 -16.61 -17.62
C ILE A 246 -30.56 -16.20 -17.42
N ILE A 247 -30.82 -15.01 -16.88
CA ILE A 247 -32.18 -14.51 -16.71
C ILE A 247 -32.86 -14.29 -18.07
N ASP A 248 -32.19 -13.73 -19.06
CA ASP A 248 -32.70 -13.56 -20.41
C ASP A 248 -33.01 -14.93 -21.07
N SER A 249 -32.20 -15.95 -20.85
CA SER A 249 -32.44 -17.29 -21.34
C SER A 249 -33.66 -17.96 -20.67
N ILE A 250 -33.86 -17.72 -19.37
CA ILE A 250 -35.04 -18.23 -18.62
C ILE A 250 -36.32 -17.51 -19.05
N MET A 251 -36.25 -16.18 -19.23
CA MET A 251 -37.41 -15.41 -19.71
C MET A 251 -37.81 -15.75 -21.13
N ASN A 252 -36.83 -16.02 -22.01
CA ASN A 252 -37.12 -16.45 -23.39
C ASN A 252 -37.66 -17.89 -23.47
N ASN A 253 -37.32 -18.77 -22.51
CA ASN A 253 -37.87 -20.11 -22.44
C ASN A 253 -39.26 -20.17 -21.80
N SER A 254 -39.70 -19.16 -21.06
CA SER A 254 -41.04 -19.09 -20.48
C SER A 254 -42.11 -18.61 -21.47
N ASN A 255 -41.73 -18.07 -22.63
CA ASN A 255 -42.67 -17.61 -23.67
C ASN A 255 -43.03 -18.64 -24.74
N SER A 256 -42.61 -19.90 -24.58
CA SER A 256 -42.92 -21.00 -25.56
C SER A 256 -43.84 -22.09 -25.04
N ILE A 257 -44.64 -21.81 -23.99
CA ILE A 257 -45.68 -22.74 -23.55
C ILE A 257 -47.02 -22.02 -23.52
N SER A 258 -47.67 -21.94 -24.69
CA SER A 258 -49.11 -21.72 -24.78
C SER A 258 -49.69 -22.57 -25.90
N SER A 259 -50.80 -23.29 -25.55
CA SER A 259 -51.71 -24.12 -26.37
C SER A 259 -51.23 -25.59 -26.54
N GLU A 260 -51.96 -26.62 -26.17
CA GLU A 260 -53.37 -26.89 -26.00
C GLU A 260 -53.60 -28.13 -25.12
N PRO A 261 -54.88 -28.45 -24.67
CA PRO A 261 -55.18 -29.50 -23.69
C PRO A 261 -55.64 -30.77 -24.39
N ASN A 262 -55.32 -31.96 -23.84
CA ASN A 262 -56.25 -33.11 -23.84
C ASN A 262 -55.73 -34.28 -22.96
N ASN A 263 -56.62 -34.62 -22.04
CA ASN A 263 -57.05 -35.93 -21.56
C ASN A 263 -56.15 -37.15 -21.80
N TYR A 264 -55.84 -37.85 -20.76
CA TYR A 264 -56.47 -39.15 -20.41
C TYR A 264 -55.96 -39.69 -19.06
N LEU A 265 -56.93 -40.25 -18.36
CA LEU A 265 -56.97 -40.90 -17.08
C LEU A 265 -56.02 -42.12 -16.93
N GLN A 266 -55.75 -42.42 -15.69
CA GLN A 266 -55.64 -43.72 -14.99
C GLN A 266 -54.27 -43.99 -14.35
N GLU A 267 -54.27 -43.95 -12.99
CA GLU A 267 -54.15 -45.04 -12.04
C GLU A 267 -52.85 -45.86 -12.15
N ASP A 268 -52.05 -46.00 -11.18
CA ASP A 268 -52.13 -46.69 -9.92
C ASP A 268 -50.83 -46.56 -9.06
N ASN A 269 -51.08 -46.35 -7.80
CA ASN A 269 -50.50 -46.96 -6.59
C ASN A 269 -48.96 -47.12 -6.39
N ASN A 270 -48.63 -46.60 -5.27
CA ASN A 270 -47.90 -47.19 -4.13
C ASN A 270 -46.51 -46.64 -3.79
N SER A 271 -46.61 -46.05 -2.69
CA SER A 271 -45.88 -46.23 -1.42
C SER A 271 -44.59 -45.46 -1.16
N SER A 272 -44.79 -44.79 -0.07
CA SER A 272 -43.92 -44.55 1.10
C SER A 272 -43.06 -43.31 1.16
N ASN A 273 -43.57 -42.42 1.96
CA ASN A 273 -42.94 -41.70 3.09
C ASN A 273 -41.55 -41.11 2.88
N GLU A 274 -41.40 -39.81 2.94
CA GLU A 274 -41.20 -39.09 4.21
C GLU A 274 -41.34 -37.56 4.05
N ASN A 275 -41.97 -37.03 5.04
CA ASN A 275 -42.26 -35.63 5.28
C ASN A 275 -41.07 -34.70 5.18
N LEU A 276 -41.21 -33.57 4.50
CA LEU A 276 -40.76 -32.30 4.98
C LEU A 276 -41.72 -31.21 4.53
N ILE A 277 -42.31 -30.59 5.52
CA ILE A 277 -43.27 -29.52 5.52
C ILE A 277 -42.65 -28.29 4.84
N ILE A 278 -43.23 -27.86 3.72
CA ILE A 278 -43.05 -26.49 3.24
C ILE A 278 -44.40 -25.81 3.41
N GLU A 279 -44.49 -25.01 4.49
CA GLU A 279 -45.59 -24.08 4.69
C GLU A 279 -45.62 -23.05 3.55
N LYS A 280 -46.76 -23.04 2.87
CA LYS A 280 -47.22 -21.93 2.06
C LYS A 280 -47.30 -20.67 2.93
N ARG A 281 -46.52 -19.66 2.59
CA ARG A 281 -46.91 -18.27 2.81
C ARG A 281 -47.03 -17.58 1.45
N SER A 282 -48.22 -17.63 0.96
CA SER A 282 -48.77 -16.68 0.00
C SER A 282 -49.12 -15.38 0.74
N ASN A 283 -48.91 -14.26 0.04
CA ASN A 283 -49.39 -12.91 0.34
C ASN A 283 -48.56 -12.08 1.34
N LEU A 284 -47.61 -11.37 0.80
CA LEU A 284 -47.33 -9.98 1.20
C LEU A 284 -46.76 -9.26 -0.02
N GLY A 285 -47.56 -8.58 -0.74
CA GLY A 285 -47.62 -7.14 -0.89
C GLY A 285 -46.66 -6.63 -1.96
N GLU A 286 -47.17 -6.44 -3.20
CA GLU A 286 -46.56 -5.70 -4.31
C GLU A 286 -46.20 -4.22 -4.00
N ASN A 287 -46.30 -3.79 -2.72
CA ASN A 287 -46.08 -2.38 -2.34
C ASN A 287 -44.69 -2.07 -1.77
N GLN A 288 -43.76 -3.02 -1.69
CA GLN A 288 -42.41 -2.72 -1.20
C GLN A 288 -41.35 -2.51 -2.31
N PHE A 289 -41.69 -2.81 -3.58
CA PHE A 289 -40.77 -2.56 -4.69
C PHE A 289 -40.91 -1.20 -5.34
N GLN A 290 -41.99 -0.44 -5.05
CA GLN A 290 -42.15 0.93 -5.54
C GLN A 290 -41.41 1.98 -4.67
N GLU A 291 -41.16 1.70 -3.42
CA GLU A 291 -40.44 2.63 -2.53
C GLU A 291 -38.91 2.62 -2.72
N VAL A 292 -38.35 1.63 -3.40
CA VAL A 292 -36.90 1.54 -3.66
C VAL A 292 -36.53 2.17 -5.02
N THR A 293 -37.49 2.34 -5.92
CA THR A 293 -37.26 2.93 -7.26
C THR A 293 -37.45 4.44 -7.30
N GLU A 294 -38.11 5.05 -6.31
CA GLU A 294 -38.26 6.52 -6.21
C GLU A 294 -37.10 7.22 -5.50
N LEU A 295 -36.14 6.47 -4.94
CA LEU A 295 -34.95 7.05 -4.27
C LEU A 295 -33.72 7.22 -5.18
N VAL A 296 -33.85 7.04 -6.48
CA VAL A 296 -32.71 7.14 -7.43
C VAL A 296 -32.80 8.34 -8.37
N ASN A 297 -33.77 9.21 -8.21
CA ASN A 297 -33.88 10.43 -8.99
C ASN A 297 -33.94 11.65 -8.08
N GLU A 298 -32.77 12.13 -7.62
CA GLU A 298 -32.50 13.56 -7.41
C GLU A 298 -31.02 13.70 -7.11
N ASN A 299 -30.38 14.65 -7.74
CA ASN A 299 -29.00 15.13 -7.67
C ASN A 299 -28.43 15.14 -6.22
N GLU A 300 -28.16 13.97 -5.65
CA GLU A 300 -27.40 13.89 -4.40
C GLU A 300 -25.94 14.18 -4.68
N SER A 301 -25.49 15.35 -4.30
CA SER A 301 -24.09 15.70 -4.33
C SER A 301 -23.30 14.66 -3.53
N LEU A 302 -22.42 13.91 -4.18
CA LEU A 302 -21.51 12.93 -3.58
C LEU A 302 -20.44 13.56 -2.65
N ARG A 303 -20.68 14.80 -2.18
CA ARG A 303 -19.77 15.47 -1.24
C ARG A 303 -19.88 14.80 0.12
N ILE A 304 -18.79 14.27 0.60
CA ILE A 304 -18.66 13.61 1.91
C ILE A 304 -19.23 14.48 3.04
N GLU A 305 -19.07 15.81 2.95
CA GLU A 305 -19.57 16.79 3.92
C GLU A 305 -21.08 16.84 4.01
N SER A 306 -21.81 16.75 2.88
CA SER A 306 -23.28 16.74 2.89
C SER A 306 -23.84 15.46 3.50
N LYS A 307 -23.27 14.31 3.17
CA LYS A 307 -23.67 13.02 3.77
C LYS A 307 -23.33 12.94 5.26
N GLU A 308 -22.19 13.47 5.66
CA GLU A 308 -21.80 13.53 7.06
C GLU A 308 -22.78 14.41 7.88
N ARG A 309 -23.17 15.56 7.35
CA ARG A 309 -24.18 16.44 7.96
C ARG A 309 -25.52 15.73 8.15
N GLU A 310 -26.00 15.02 7.12
CA GLU A 310 -27.25 14.25 7.21
C GLU A 310 -27.18 13.14 8.27
N LEU A 311 -26.09 12.41 8.34
CA LEU A 311 -25.89 11.34 9.33
C LEU A 311 -25.90 11.91 10.76
N ILE A 312 -25.28 13.07 10.98
CA ILE A 312 -25.29 13.73 12.29
C ILE A 312 -26.71 14.15 12.67
N ILE A 313 -27.47 14.74 11.73
CA ILE A 313 -28.88 15.16 11.97
C ILE A 313 -29.75 13.92 12.29
N LYS A 314 -29.65 12.85 11.50
CA LYS A 314 -30.40 11.60 11.74
C LYS A 314 -30.07 10.99 13.09
N ALA A 315 -28.81 10.98 13.50
CA ALA A 315 -28.38 10.46 14.80
C ALA A 315 -28.91 11.32 15.98
N LEU A 316 -28.92 12.64 15.83
CA LEU A 316 -29.48 13.55 16.86
C LEU A 316 -30.99 13.39 17.00
N ILE A 317 -31.75 13.32 15.90
CA ILE A 317 -33.20 13.10 15.91
C ILE A 317 -33.53 11.74 16.56
N LYS A 318 -32.85 10.66 16.15
CA LYS A 318 -33.04 9.30 16.69
C LYS A 318 -32.84 9.25 18.20
N ASN A 319 -31.85 9.99 18.70
CA ASN A 319 -31.50 10.00 20.12
C ASN A 319 -32.12 11.16 20.93
N LYS A 320 -33.19 11.81 20.41
CA LYS A 320 -33.89 12.93 21.06
C LYS A 320 -32.91 14.02 21.55
N ASN A 321 -31.99 14.41 20.70
CA ASN A 321 -30.94 15.42 20.93
C ASN A 321 -29.95 15.09 22.08
N LYS A 322 -29.93 13.84 22.56
CA LYS A 322 -28.93 13.42 23.57
C LYS A 322 -27.58 13.13 22.90
N ARG A 323 -26.69 14.11 22.93
CA ARG A 323 -25.39 14.11 22.25
C ARG A 323 -24.53 12.88 22.57
N LYS A 324 -24.53 12.41 23.81
CA LYS A 324 -23.79 11.23 24.28
C LYS A 324 -24.20 9.94 23.53
N TYR A 325 -25.50 9.73 23.31
CA TYR A 325 -26.02 8.55 22.62
C TYR A 325 -25.86 8.68 21.11
N ALA A 326 -26.05 9.88 20.54
CA ALA A 326 -25.80 10.15 19.13
C ALA A 326 -24.33 9.94 18.76
N ALA A 327 -23.38 10.34 19.59
CA ALA A 327 -21.96 10.10 19.40
C ALA A 327 -21.64 8.59 19.39
N LYS A 328 -22.26 7.82 20.28
CA LYS A 328 -22.10 6.37 20.33
C LYS A 328 -22.66 5.68 19.08
N ASP A 329 -23.83 6.10 18.60
CA ASP A 329 -24.43 5.58 17.36
C ASP A 329 -23.60 5.88 16.12
N LEU A 330 -22.91 7.03 16.09
CA LEU A 330 -22.01 7.43 14.99
C LEU A 330 -20.59 6.87 15.13
N GLY A 331 -20.27 6.16 16.22
CA GLY A 331 -18.92 5.62 16.46
C GLY A 331 -17.84 6.67 16.70
N ILE A 332 -18.21 7.91 17.12
CA ILE A 332 -17.29 9.01 17.36
C ILE A 332 -17.33 9.49 18.82
N SER A 333 -16.26 10.22 19.24
CA SER A 333 -16.25 10.79 20.58
C SER A 333 -17.25 11.95 20.71
N GLU A 334 -17.81 12.16 21.92
CA GLU A 334 -18.74 13.26 22.21
C GLU A 334 -18.11 14.63 21.87
N ARG A 335 -16.81 14.79 22.12
CA ARG A 335 -16.03 16.00 21.78
C ARG A 335 -15.94 16.21 20.25
N THR A 336 -15.78 15.14 19.49
CA THR A 336 -15.76 15.20 18.03
C THR A 336 -17.12 15.58 17.47
N LEU A 337 -18.20 14.97 18.00
CA LEU A 337 -19.57 15.32 17.62
C LEU A 337 -19.89 16.78 17.92
N TYR A 338 -19.52 17.30 19.09
CA TYR A 338 -19.70 18.72 19.45
C TYR A 338 -19.01 19.66 18.46
N ARG A 339 -17.75 19.36 18.09
CA ARG A 339 -17.00 20.16 17.12
C ARG A 339 -17.66 20.15 15.73
N LYS A 340 -18.21 19.00 15.29
CA LYS A 340 -18.90 18.88 14.01
C LYS A 340 -20.27 19.57 14.01
N ILE A 341 -21.04 19.48 15.09
CA ILE A 341 -22.30 20.23 15.25
C ILE A 341 -22.06 21.74 15.13
N LYS A 342 -20.99 22.25 15.75
CA LYS A 342 -20.61 23.66 15.66
C LYS A 342 -20.10 24.03 14.25
N HIS A 343 -19.36 23.17 13.60
CA HIS A 343 -18.84 23.37 12.24
C HIS A 343 -19.97 23.46 11.21
N TYR A 344 -20.98 22.63 11.34
CA TYR A 344 -22.15 22.61 10.44
C TYR A 344 -23.30 23.53 10.87
N ASN A 345 -23.13 24.36 11.93
CA ASN A 345 -24.13 25.28 12.48
C ASN A 345 -25.49 24.63 12.83
N LEU A 346 -25.47 23.40 13.33
CA LEU A 346 -26.67 22.63 13.70
C LEU A 346 -27.22 22.97 15.08
N ASP A 347 -26.61 23.88 15.82
CA ASP A 347 -27.08 24.30 17.18
C ASP A 347 -28.31 25.23 17.16
N LYS A 348 -28.76 25.72 15.99
CA LYS A 348 -29.79 26.74 15.89
C LYS A 348 -31.18 26.25 15.45
N ASP A 349 -31.32 24.99 15.04
CA ASP A 349 -32.58 24.52 14.43
C ASP A 349 -33.34 23.46 15.22
N HIS A 350 -33.01 23.27 16.53
CA HIS A 350 -33.84 22.39 17.39
C HIS A 350 -33.74 22.76 18.87
#